data_0c6a0c5eb7e0347303ff510c91569390
#
_entry.id   0c6a0c5eb7e0347303ff510c91569390
#
_cell.length_a   1.000
_cell.length_b   1.000
_cell.length_c   1.000
_cell.angle_alpha   90.00
_cell.angle_beta   90.00
_cell.angle_gamma   90.00
#
_symmetry.space_group_name_H-M   'P 1'
#
loop_
_entity.id
_entity.type
_entity.pdbx_description
1 polymer ?
#
loop_
_entity_poly.entity_id
_entity_poly.type
_entity_poly.pdbx_seq_one_letter_code
_entity_poly.pdbx_strand_id
1 'polypeptide(L)'
;MGRVLTRLAAHPHTRVGLAGAVLTAVGLVVIAVGTFLPWVVSGSVLRDSYESIAVVRTLKVLDGNPLALVIDAWTLLIPISTLCLVVYALGLRRVAATISAAIAIISGTIAGAATVVSGGEEVRLGISSAGPTTTLIGSVLTLAGVVGIFFGRRRGRATEHAGGAL
;
A
#
# COMPACT_ATOMS: atom_id res chain seq x y z
N MET A 1 -2.46 25.07 -31.66
CA MET A 1 -3.02 24.33 -30.54
C MET A 1 -2.92 22.78 -30.67
N GLY A 2 -2.73 22.22 -31.87
CA GLY A 2 -2.65 20.76 -32.11
C GLY A 2 -1.35 20.04 -31.72
N ARG A 3 -0.21 20.76 -31.55
CA ARG A 3 1.11 20.13 -31.27
C ARG A 3 1.37 19.79 -29.80
N VAL A 4 0.59 20.31 -28.86
CA VAL A 4 0.75 20.02 -27.43
C VAL A 4 0.06 18.70 -27.05
N LEU A 5 -1.05 18.37 -27.70
CA LEU A 5 -1.82 17.16 -27.43
C LEU A 5 -1.13 15.89 -27.96
N THR A 6 -0.33 16.00 -29.03
CA THR A 6 0.41 14.86 -29.60
C THR A 6 1.64 14.47 -28.79
N ARG A 7 2.17 15.34 -27.93
CA ARG A 7 3.31 15.00 -27.05
C ARG A 7 2.92 14.21 -25.81
N LEU A 8 1.64 14.20 -25.43
CA LEU A 8 1.15 13.40 -24.31
C LEU A 8 0.93 11.92 -24.66
N ALA A 9 0.86 11.59 -25.95
CA ALA A 9 0.55 10.23 -26.43
C ALA A 9 1.77 9.35 -26.78
N ALA A 10 3.01 9.85 -26.71
CA ALA A 10 4.17 9.19 -27.28
C ALA A 10 5.31 8.89 -26.31
N HIS A 11 4.99 8.35 -25.12
CA HIS A 11 6.01 7.62 -24.36
C HIS A 11 5.60 6.14 -24.39
N PRO A 12 6.41 5.26 -25.02
CA PRO A 12 6.16 3.83 -24.96
C PRO A 12 6.30 3.42 -23.49
N HIS A 13 5.16 3.35 -22.82
CA HIS A 13 5.08 2.67 -21.53
C HIS A 13 5.52 1.24 -21.82
N THR A 14 6.69 0.84 -21.34
CA THR A 14 7.04 -0.58 -21.39
C THR A 14 5.88 -1.32 -20.75
N ARG A 15 5.37 -2.37 -21.38
CA ARG A 15 4.23 -3.17 -20.87
C ARG A 15 4.43 -3.57 -19.42
N VAL A 16 5.69 -3.80 -19.02
CA VAL A 16 6.10 -4.10 -17.64
C VAL A 16 5.85 -2.93 -16.68
N GLY A 17 6.16 -1.69 -17.09
CA GLY A 17 5.92 -0.51 -16.25
C GLY A 17 4.43 -0.23 -16.02
N LEU A 18 3.59 -0.45 -17.07
CA LEU A 18 2.14 -0.32 -16.94
C LEU A 18 1.55 -1.41 -16.04
N ALA A 19 1.95 -2.67 -16.25
CA ALA A 19 1.53 -3.79 -15.41
C ALA A 19 1.93 -3.56 -13.94
N GLY A 20 3.15 -3.06 -13.68
CA GLY A 20 3.60 -2.69 -12.35
C GLY A 20 2.72 -1.60 -11.72
N ALA A 21 2.34 -0.58 -12.50
CA ALA A 21 1.47 0.48 -11.99
C ALA A 21 0.06 -0.02 -11.65
N VAL A 22 -0.52 -0.84 -12.50
CA VAL A 22 -1.84 -1.46 -12.26
C VAL A 22 -1.77 -2.35 -11.02
N LEU A 23 -0.73 -3.16 -10.89
CA LEU A 23 -0.55 -4.04 -9.74
C LEU A 23 -0.38 -3.25 -8.43
N THR A 24 0.37 -2.14 -8.46
CA THR A 24 0.49 -1.22 -7.32
C THR A 24 -0.86 -0.63 -6.93
N ALA A 25 -1.63 -0.14 -7.90
CA ALA A 25 -2.95 0.44 -7.65
C ALA A 25 -3.92 -0.58 -7.06
N VAL A 26 -3.98 -1.80 -7.63
CA VAL A 26 -4.79 -2.91 -7.10
C VAL A 26 -4.35 -3.26 -5.68
N GLY A 27 -3.04 -3.37 -5.43
CA GLY A 27 -2.51 -3.65 -4.10
C GLY A 27 -2.91 -2.60 -3.07
N LEU A 28 -2.84 -1.31 -3.40
CA LEU A 28 -3.28 -0.21 -2.51
C LEU A 28 -4.79 -0.30 -2.22
N VAL A 29 -5.61 -0.63 -3.21
CA VAL A 29 -7.06 -0.84 -3.01
C VAL A 29 -7.30 -2.03 -2.07
N VAL A 30 -6.58 -3.14 -2.26
CA VAL A 30 -6.69 -4.32 -1.39
C VAL A 30 -6.25 -3.99 0.04
N ILE A 31 -5.18 -3.20 0.24
CA ILE A 31 -4.79 -2.70 1.56
C ILE A 31 -5.95 -1.90 2.18
N ALA A 32 -6.51 -0.92 1.44
CA ALA A 32 -7.60 -0.10 1.92
C ALA A 32 -8.83 -0.94 2.30
N VAL A 33 -9.24 -1.90 1.47
CA VAL A 33 -10.32 -2.84 1.79
C VAL A 33 -9.99 -3.64 3.06
N GLY A 34 -8.76 -4.12 3.19
CA GLY A 34 -8.30 -4.87 4.35
C GLY A 34 -8.45 -4.11 5.68
N THR A 35 -8.33 -2.77 5.66
CA THR A 35 -8.51 -1.97 6.89
C THR A 35 -9.94 -1.92 7.38
N PHE A 36 -10.93 -2.12 6.52
CA PHE A 36 -12.37 -2.17 6.85
C PHE A 36 -12.86 -3.58 7.19
N LEU A 37 -12.07 -4.60 6.92
CA LEU A 37 -12.41 -5.95 7.33
C LEU A 37 -12.22 -6.12 8.84
N PRO A 38 -12.85 -7.16 9.45
CA PRO A 38 -12.68 -7.40 10.88
C PRO A 38 -11.22 -7.68 11.26
N TRP A 39 -10.71 -6.93 12.25
CA TRP A 39 -9.39 -7.11 12.85
C TRP A 39 -9.47 -7.70 14.24
N VAL A 40 -10.52 -7.32 15.00
CA VAL A 40 -10.71 -7.76 16.37
C VAL A 40 -12.14 -8.30 16.53
N VAL A 41 -12.23 -9.41 17.24
CA VAL A 41 -13.51 -10.02 17.65
C VAL A 41 -13.61 -9.86 19.17
N SER A 42 -14.63 -9.11 19.63
CA SER A 42 -14.90 -8.95 21.06
C SER A 42 -16.28 -9.53 21.38
N GLY A 43 -16.30 -10.77 21.84
CA GLY A 43 -17.55 -11.53 22.01
C GLY A 43 -18.24 -11.78 20.67
N SER A 44 -19.45 -11.22 20.45
CA SER A 44 -20.20 -11.30 19.20
C SER A 44 -19.97 -10.09 18.26
N VAL A 45 -19.16 -9.11 18.66
CA VAL A 45 -18.93 -7.87 17.90
C VAL A 45 -17.64 -7.97 17.10
N LEU A 46 -17.77 -7.80 15.78
CA LEU A 46 -16.66 -7.67 14.85
C LEU A 46 -16.29 -6.19 14.75
N ARG A 47 -15.03 -5.87 14.95
CA ARG A 47 -14.49 -4.50 14.86
C ARG A 47 -13.46 -4.43 13.75
N ASP A 48 -13.57 -3.39 12.93
CA ASP A 48 -12.55 -3.07 11.94
C ASP A 48 -11.30 -2.44 12.58
N SER A 49 -10.29 -2.10 11.77
CA SER A 49 -9.04 -1.53 12.28
C SER A 49 -9.26 -0.15 12.92
N TYR A 50 -10.15 0.68 12.39
CA TYR A 50 -10.39 2.04 12.87
C TYR A 50 -11.17 2.05 14.19
N GLU A 51 -12.17 1.19 14.32
CA GLU A 51 -12.92 1.00 15.57
C GLU A 51 -12.00 0.47 16.68
N SER A 52 -11.11 -0.46 16.34
CA SER A 52 -10.12 -1.00 17.28
C SER A 52 -9.16 0.09 17.77
N ILE A 53 -8.69 0.96 16.87
CA ILE A 53 -7.86 2.12 17.20
C ILE A 53 -8.60 3.12 18.09
N ALA A 54 -9.88 3.39 17.81
CA ALA A 54 -10.68 4.31 18.62
C ALA A 54 -10.79 3.84 20.08
N VAL A 55 -10.93 2.53 20.30
CA VAL A 55 -10.94 1.94 21.65
C VAL A 55 -9.60 2.13 22.35
N VAL A 56 -8.47 1.84 21.66
CA VAL A 56 -7.13 2.01 22.23
C VAL A 56 -6.86 3.47 22.62
N ARG A 57 -7.30 4.43 21.79
CA ARG A 57 -7.19 5.87 22.10
C ARG A 57 -8.04 6.26 23.30
N THR A 58 -9.28 5.77 23.37
CA THR A 58 -10.19 6.08 24.48
C THR A 58 -9.64 5.57 25.82
N LEU A 59 -8.99 4.42 25.81
CA LEU A 59 -8.38 3.83 27.00
C LEU A 59 -7.05 4.47 27.38
N LYS A 60 -6.51 5.42 26.58
CA LYS A 60 -5.24 6.12 26.78
C LYS A 60 -4.04 5.19 27.07
N VAL A 61 -4.12 3.96 26.57
CA VAL A 61 -3.11 2.92 26.80
C VAL A 61 -1.74 3.30 26.24
N LEU A 62 -1.70 4.20 25.25
CA LEU A 62 -0.50 4.59 24.53
C LEU A 62 -0.07 6.04 24.77
N ASP A 63 -0.63 6.71 25.79
CA ASP A 63 -0.23 8.08 26.12
C ASP A 63 1.26 8.11 26.47
N GLY A 64 2.03 8.94 25.73
CA GLY A 64 3.48 9.03 25.88
C GLY A 64 4.29 7.92 25.22
N ASN A 65 3.66 6.98 24.52
CA ASN A 65 4.34 5.91 23.81
C ASN A 65 4.52 6.26 22.32
N PRO A 66 5.71 6.04 21.70
CA PRO A 66 5.91 6.27 20.27
C PRO A 66 4.97 5.45 19.36
N LEU A 67 4.36 4.39 19.88
CA LEU A 67 3.32 3.63 19.17
C LEU A 67 2.06 4.47 18.85
N ALA A 68 1.80 5.55 19.59
CA ALA A 68 0.72 6.48 19.27
C ALA A 68 0.89 7.08 17.87
N LEU A 69 2.14 7.39 17.44
CA LEU A 69 2.44 7.89 16.10
C LEU A 69 2.11 6.87 15.00
N VAL A 70 2.30 5.58 15.27
CA VAL A 70 1.96 4.52 14.32
C VAL A 70 0.44 4.45 14.11
N ILE A 71 -0.32 4.61 15.19
CA ILE A 71 -1.78 4.66 15.14
C ILE A 71 -2.28 5.88 14.39
N ASP A 72 -1.65 7.04 14.60
CA ASP A 72 -1.99 8.26 13.87
C ASP A 72 -1.67 8.13 12.38
N ALA A 73 -0.51 7.56 12.05
CA ALA A 73 -0.12 7.26 10.67
C ALA A 73 -1.10 6.28 9.99
N TRP A 74 -1.63 5.30 10.73
CA TRP A 74 -2.62 4.37 10.21
C TRP A 74 -3.90 5.06 9.76
N THR A 75 -4.37 6.05 10.51
CA THR A 75 -5.56 6.83 10.16
C THR A 75 -5.38 7.59 8.85
N LEU A 76 -4.14 7.97 8.52
CA LEU A 76 -3.79 8.65 7.28
C LEU A 76 -3.57 7.71 6.07
N LEU A 77 -3.66 6.39 6.26
CA LEU A 77 -3.36 5.41 5.21
C LEU A 77 -4.23 5.60 3.97
N ILE A 78 -5.53 5.81 4.13
CA ILE A 78 -6.46 6.02 3.00
C ILE A 78 -6.17 7.32 2.26
N PRO A 79 -6.11 8.51 2.93
CA PRO A 79 -5.83 9.74 2.22
C PRO A 79 -4.44 9.75 1.57
N ILE A 80 -3.42 9.14 2.18
CA ILE A 80 -2.09 9.04 1.57
C ILE A 80 -2.12 8.09 0.36
N SER A 81 -2.86 6.99 0.40
CA SER A 81 -3.03 6.09 -0.74
C SER A 81 -3.71 6.79 -1.91
N THR A 82 -4.74 7.58 -1.65
CA THR A 82 -5.42 8.41 -2.66
C THR A 82 -4.47 9.45 -3.25
N LEU A 83 -3.73 10.16 -2.39
CA LEU A 83 -2.71 11.13 -2.82
C LEU A 83 -1.65 10.47 -3.71
N CYS A 84 -1.25 9.25 -3.39
CA CYS A 84 -0.28 8.50 -4.19
C CYS A 84 -0.77 8.27 -5.62
N LEU A 85 -2.05 7.94 -5.82
CA LEU A 85 -2.65 7.80 -7.14
C LEU A 85 -2.65 9.13 -7.90
N VAL A 86 -2.97 10.25 -7.24
CA VAL A 86 -2.91 11.59 -7.83
C VAL A 86 -1.48 11.94 -8.24
N VAL A 87 -0.50 11.74 -7.37
CA VAL A 87 0.93 11.99 -7.65
C VAL A 87 1.41 11.14 -8.84
N TYR A 88 0.93 9.91 -8.94
CA TYR A 88 1.23 9.05 -10.10
C TYR A 88 0.61 9.62 -11.39
N ALA A 89 -0.64 10.08 -11.34
CA ALA A 89 -1.33 10.69 -12.49
C ALA A 89 -0.66 11.98 -12.96
N LEU A 90 -0.08 12.76 -12.03
CA LEU A 90 0.74 13.95 -12.34
C LEU A 90 2.11 13.61 -12.96
N GLY A 91 2.42 12.33 -13.18
CA GLY A 91 3.66 11.89 -13.80
C GLY A 91 4.85 11.73 -12.85
N LEU A 92 4.69 12.02 -11.57
CA LEU A 92 5.72 11.87 -10.53
C LEU A 92 5.86 10.42 -10.05
N ARG A 93 6.04 9.50 -11.02
CA ARG A 93 6.01 8.04 -10.82
C ARG A 93 7.00 7.53 -9.77
N ARG A 94 8.16 8.17 -9.62
CA ARG A 94 9.16 7.75 -8.60
C ARG A 94 8.66 8.06 -7.20
N VAL A 95 8.13 9.27 -7.02
CA VAL A 95 7.60 9.71 -5.71
C VAL A 95 6.41 8.82 -5.34
N ALA A 96 5.48 8.60 -6.26
CA ALA A 96 4.35 7.69 -6.04
C ALA A 96 4.80 6.27 -5.68
N ALA A 97 5.76 5.70 -6.42
CA ALA A 97 6.29 4.36 -6.14
C ALA A 97 6.97 4.28 -4.76
N THR A 98 7.73 5.31 -4.36
CA THR A 98 8.37 5.36 -3.03
C THR A 98 7.34 5.45 -1.91
N ILE A 99 6.33 6.30 -2.06
CA ILE A 99 5.23 6.43 -1.09
C ILE A 99 4.45 5.11 -0.99
N SER A 100 4.11 4.48 -2.14
CA SER A 100 3.42 3.18 -2.16
C SER A 100 4.24 2.08 -1.47
N ALA A 101 5.56 2.06 -1.68
CA ALA A 101 6.44 1.11 -1.01
C ALA A 101 6.43 1.32 0.51
N ALA A 102 6.51 2.57 0.98
CA ALA A 102 6.47 2.89 2.40
C ALA A 102 5.13 2.45 3.03
N ILE A 103 4.00 2.77 2.37
CA ILE A 103 2.67 2.31 2.80
C ILE A 103 2.64 0.78 2.91
N ALA A 104 3.08 0.07 1.87
CA ALA A 104 3.04 -1.38 1.83
C ALA A 104 3.95 -2.03 2.90
N ILE A 105 5.12 -1.46 3.17
CA ILE A 105 6.02 -1.97 4.23
C ILE A 105 5.38 -1.78 5.60
N ILE A 106 4.88 -0.58 5.91
CA ILE A 106 4.27 -0.28 7.21
C ILE A 106 3.03 -1.14 7.42
N SER A 107 2.07 -1.12 6.49
CA SER A 107 0.83 -1.88 6.60
C SER A 107 1.08 -3.39 6.59
N GLY A 108 2.01 -3.87 5.77
CA GLY A 108 2.40 -5.27 5.71
C GLY A 108 3.06 -5.77 6.98
N THR A 109 3.91 -4.95 7.62
CA THR A 109 4.54 -5.29 8.91
C THR A 109 3.50 -5.40 10.02
N ILE A 110 2.57 -4.45 10.11
CA ILE A 110 1.49 -4.46 11.11
C ILE A 110 0.56 -5.66 10.89
N ALA A 111 0.14 -5.87 9.64
CA ALA A 111 -0.73 -6.99 9.29
C ALA A 111 -0.05 -8.34 9.50
N GLY A 112 1.24 -8.45 9.14
CA GLY A 112 2.03 -9.66 9.37
C GLY A 112 2.18 -9.99 10.86
N ALA A 113 2.46 -8.98 11.71
CA ALA A 113 2.51 -9.16 13.15
C ALA A 113 1.15 -9.63 13.70
N ALA A 114 0.04 -9.03 13.24
CA ALA A 114 -1.30 -9.43 13.65
C ALA A 114 -1.65 -10.86 13.24
N THR A 115 -1.23 -11.31 12.03
CA THR A 115 -1.48 -12.70 11.58
C THR A 115 -0.69 -13.72 12.39
N VAL A 116 0.55 -13.40 12.80
CA VAL A 116 1.35 -14.29 13.65
C VAL A 116 0.71 -14.43 15.02
N VAL A 117 0.25 -13.34 15.62
CA VAL A 117 -0.41 -13.35 16.94
C VAL A 117 -1.74 -14.12 16.89
N SER A 118 -2.51 -13.99 15.80
CA SER A 118 -3.78 -14.72 15.64
C SER A 118 -3.62 -16.22 15.46
N GLY A 119 -2.47 -16.70 14.99
CA GLY A 119 -2.16 -18.10 14.77
C GLY A 119 -1.63 -18.84 16.00
N GLY A 120 -1.34 -18.15 17.10
CA GLY A 120 -0.85 -18.77 18.36
C GLY A 120 -1.98 -19.40 19.15
N GLU A 121 -1.85 -20.68 19.51
CA GLU A 121 -2.87 -21.44 20.27
C GLU A 121 -3.13 -20.91 21.68
N GLU A 122 -2.17 -20.17 22.27
CA GLU A 122 -2.25 -19.71 23.66
C GLU A 122 -2.94 -18.35 23.86
N VAL A 123 -3.10 -17.55 22.80
CA VAL A 123 -3.68 -16.21 22.91
C VAL A 123 -5.08 -16.20 22.33
N ARG A 124 -6.09 -16.48 23.15
CA ARG A 124 -7.52 -16.19 22.86
C ARG A 124 -7.83 -14.69 22.82
N LEU A 125 -6.93 -13.89 22.30
CA LEU A 125 -7.29 -12.54 21.86
C LEU A 125 -8.14 -12.74 20.61
N GLY A 126 -9.37 -12.25 20.62
CA GLY A 126 -10.29 -12.34 19.50
C GLY A 126 -9.79 -11.54 18.29
N ILE A 127 -8.63 -11.92 17.73
CA ILE A 127 -8.09 -11.32 16.52
C ILE A 127 -8.65 -12.11 15.34
N SER A 128 -9.38 -11.41 14.47
CA SER A 128 -9.83 -11.96 13.19
C SER A 128 -8.67 -12.00 12.20
N SER A 129 -8.53 -13.08 11.45
CA SER A 129 -7.52 -13.19 10.41
C SER A 129 -7.88 -12.46 9.12
N ALA A 130 -9.15 -12.11 8.89
CA ALA A 130 -9.65 -11.60 7.61
C ALA A 130 -9.01 -10.25 7.24
N GLY A 131 -9.05 -9.26 8.12
CA GLY A 131 -8.46 -7.94 7.89
C GLY A 131 -6.94 -7.99 7.70
N PRO A 132 -6.18 -8.55 8.67
CA PRO A 132 -4.73 -8.66 8.56
C PRO A 132 -4.27 -9.42 7.33
N THR A 133 -4.86 -10.58 7.03
CA THR A 133 -4.45 -11.38 5.86
C THR A 133 -4.69 -10.64 4.54
N THR A 134 -5.85 -9.98 4.39
CA THR A 134 -6.16 -9.18 3.19
C THR A 134 -5.19 -8.02 3.04
N THR A 135 -4.89 -7.30 4.13
CA THR A 135 -3.92 -6.20 4.13
C THR A 135 -2.51 -6.68 3.77
N LEU A 136 -2.10 -7.83 4.27
CA LEU A 136 -0.81 -8.45 3.95
C LEU A 136 -0.70 -8.80 2.47
N ILE A 137 -1.74 -9.43 1.90
CA ILE A 137 -1.80 -9.73 0.46
C ILE A 137 -1.70 -8.44 -0.37
N GLY A 138 -2.46 -7.40 -0.02
CA GLY A 138 -2.40 -6.10 -0.69
C GLY A 138 -1.01 -5.48 -0.63
N SER A 139 -0.31 -5.61 0.50
CA SER A 139 1.05 -5.11 0.69
C SER A 139 2.05 -5.83 -0.22
N VAL A 140 1.97 -7.15 -0.33
CA VAL A 140 2.81 -7.94 -1.24
C VAL A 140 2.56 -7.55 -2.69
N LEU A 141 1.30 -7.41 -3.11
CA LEU A 141 0.93 -6.98 -4.46
C LEU A 141 1.48 -5.57 -4.76
N THR A 142 1.36 -4.65 -3.81
CA THR A 142 1.88 -3.28 -3.96
C THR A 142 3.40 -3.29 -4.15
N LEU A 143 4.14 -4.04 -3.33
CA LEU A 143 5.60 -4.15 -3.45
C LEU A 143 6.02 -4.79 -4.78
N ALA A 144 5.35 -5.85 -5.21
CA ALA A 144 5.60 -6.48 -6.52
C ALA A 144 5.36 -5.49 -7.66
N GLY A 145 4.28 -4.70 -7.58
CA GLY A 145 3.97 -3.65 -8.54
C GLY A 145 5.03 -2.53 -8.58
N VAL A 146 5.48 -2.06 -7.42
CA VAL A 146 6.57 -1.07 -7.31
C VAL A 146 7.86 -1.58 -7.95
N VAL A 147 8.23 -2.81 -7.68
CA VAL A 147 9.39 -3.47 -8.32
C VAL A 147 9.21 -3.48 -9.83
N GLY A 148 8.02 -3.83 -10.35
CA GLY A 148 7.69 -3.80 -11.78
C GLY A 148 7.85 -2.40 -12.40
N ILE A 149 7.45 -1.34 -11.69
CA ILE A 149 7.64 0.06 -12.14
C ILE A 149 9.14 0.38 -12.28
N PHE A 150 9.98 -0.02 -11.32
CA PHE A 150 11.42 0.25 -11.37
C PHE A 150 12.13 -0.56 -12.48
N PHE A 151 11.81 -1.84 -12.64
CA PHE A 151 12.42 -2.69 -13.67
C PHE A 151 11.99 -2.31 -15.09
N GLY A 152 10.73 -1.93 -15.30
CA GLY A 152 10.24 -1.49 -16.62
C GLY A 152 11.01 -0.29 -17.18
N ARG A 153 11.58 0.56 -16.33
CA ARG A 153 12.40 1.75 -16.71
C ARG A 153 13.83 1.41 -17.08
N ARG A 154 14.44 0.40 -16.43
CA ARG A 154 15.83 0.01 -16.74
C ARG A 154 15.95 -0.51 -18.18
N ARG A 155 14.95 -1.27 -18.66
CA ARG A 155 14.91 -1.80 -20.02
C ARG A 155 14.73 -0.72 -21.08
N GLY A 156 13.95 0.34 -20.84
CA GLY A 156 13.77 1.45 -21.78
C GLY A 156 15.06 2.23 -22.05
N ARG A 157 15.91 2.42 -21.04
CA ARG A 157 17.21 3.12 -21.19
C ARG A 157 18.25 2.30 -21.95
N ALA A 158 18.25 0.99 -21.81
CA ALA A 158 19.20 0.12 -22.50
C ALA A 158 18.96 0.10 -24.01
N THR A 159 17.71 0.21 -24.46
CA THR A 159 17.36 0.26 -25.88
C THR A 159 17.67 1.62 -26.55
N GLU A 160 17.59 2.74 -25.82
CA GLU A 160 17.98 4.05 -26.35
C GLU A 160 19.49 4.16 -26.60
N HIS A 161 20.33 3.59 -25.73
CA HIS A 161 21.78 3.60 -25.93
C HIS A 161 22.25 2.68 -27.05
N ALA A 162 21.53 1.60 -27.30
CA ALA A 162 21.87 0.67 -28.40
C ALA A 162 21.43 1.21 -29.78
N GLY A 163 20.40 2.03 -29.86
CA GLY A 163 19.88 2.61 -31.11
C GLY A 163 20.58 3.91 -31.54
N GLY A 164 21.34 4.55 -30.67
CA GLY A 164 22.08 5.78 -30.98
C GLY A 164 23.53 5.57 -31.48
N ALA A 165 23.98 4.31 -31.63
CA ALA A 165 25.33 3.94 -32.06
C ALA A 165 25.41 3.47 -33.53
N LEU A 166 24.35 3.64 -34.32
CA LEU A 166 24.29 3.42 -35.77
C LEU A 166 24.06 4.75 -36.51
#